data_672e17a1f414cbc2709233648567ff26
#
_entry.id   672e17a1f414cbc2709233648567ff26
#
_cell.length_a   1.000
_cell.length_b   1.000
_cell.length_c   1.000
_cell.angle_alpha   90.00
_cell.angle_beta   90.00
_cell.angle_gamma   90.00
#
_symmetry.space_group_name_H-M   'P 1'
#
loop_
_entity.id
_entity.type
_entity.pdbx_description
1 polymer ?
#
loop_
_entity_poly.entity_id
_entity_poly.type
_entity_poly.pdbx_seq_one_letter_code
_entity_poly.pdbx_strand_id
1 'polypeptide(L)'
;MKKITVSMELVFTIPEKNLTINSLIQGIKDAKHPILESIMATLMKAFEEALIEKMLLKNPGRYKRNGHENNHRKLKTSLGTIRYRFAQLLDCKGNKPHTIVPLKQFLSIPEYNHYLDESLEPAIGLCVHTSYRRSTSEIERIQGTTMGHTTVHRRLQVLAAQQFPFGNMKRTPFQFLLVDGTKVHLQGPKGADLGQKEMRWALASTGPGKRFVPVGFWINTTWKQIRKDLNKCLSYKKLKVLFSDGGPGIAESLLHSTMKQQRCLWHGRRDFPYLLYNDGYKKDEQTPLIEKLASIPAMGLNKQTLEKLRPEDRPQIQSVLEQTREGFKELLELLTPEKYPKARAYIENLIKPVTTFLQYWLRHGKAIPLTTNAIECAFSQVSNRIKHIGRRWSEKGLLNWLRITFYKIFKPDQWQQIWLDKERKLEKITLTNICASYCWG
;
A
#
# COMPACT_ATOMS: atom_id res chain seq x y z
N MET A 1 37.92 -9.67 -9.32
CA MET A 1 37.37 -8.52 -8.59
C MET A 1 38.21 -7.29 -8.84
N LYS A 2 37.60 -6.16 -9.23
CA LYS A 2 38.37 -4.90 -9.36
C LYS A 2 38.19 -4.10 -8.08
N LYS A 3 39.29 -3.61 -7.51
CA LYS A 3 39.31 -2.78 -6.32
C LYS A 3 39.53 -1.33 -6.75
N ILE A 4 38.68 -0.41 -6.29
CA ILE A 4 38.87 1.04 -6.44
C ILE A 4 39.08 1.58 -5.04
N THR A 5 40.17 2.30 -4.84
CA THR A 5 40.49 3.00 -3.59
C THR A 5 40.24 4.47 -3.79
N VAL A 6 39.46 5.08 -2.90
CA VAL A 6 39.23 6.54 -2.87
C VAL A 6 39.85 7.09 -1.59
N SER A 7 40.68 8.10 -1.71
CA SER A 7 41.25 8.84 -0.58
C SER A 7 40.58 10.21 -0.48
N MET A 8 40.26 10.64 0.74
CA MET A 8 39.61 11.91 1.01
C MET A 8 40.22 12.55 2.26
N GLU A 9 40.46 13.83 2.20
CA GLU A 9 40.85 14.65 3.35
C GLU A 9 39.64 15.49 3.80
N LEU A 10 39.36 15.47 5.10
CA LEU A 10 38.31 16.25 5.72
C LEU A 10 38.95 17.23 6.71
N VAL A 11 38.79 18.53 6.47
CA VAL A 11 39.30 19.59 7.33
C VAL A 11 38.13 20.20 8.11
N PHE A 12 38.21 20.15 9.44
CA PHE A 12 37.23 20.76 10.33
C PHE A 12 37.85 22.00 10.96
N THR A 13 37.27 23.17 10.71
CA THR A 13 37.62 24.41 11.41
C THR A 13 36.78 24.50 12.68
N ILE A 14 37.44 24.46 13.82
CA ILE A 14 36.79 24.43 15.14
C ILE A 14 36.85 25.81 15.77
N PRO A 15 35.75 26.40 16.26
CA PRO A 15 35.75 27.68 16.94
C PRO A 15 36.45 27.55 18.30
N GLU A 16 37.22 28.57 18.69
CA GLU A 16 37.96 28.56 19.95
C GLU A 16 37.10 28.54 21.22
N LYS A 17 35.85 29.03 21.12
CA LYS A 17 34.92 29.13 22.26
C LYS A 17 33.56 28.56 21.94
N ASN A 18 32.85 28.08 22.97
CA ASN A 18 31.48 27.59 22.90
C ASN A 18 31.27 26.33 22.06
N LEU A 19 32.29 25.51 21.88
CA LEU A 19 32.13 24.22 21.20
C LEU A 19 31.36 23.24 22.10
N THR A 20 30.30 22.67 21.56
CA THR A 20 29.49 21.64 22.20
C THR A 20 29.45 20.38 21.33
N ILE A 21 29.11 19.22 21.92
CA ILE A 21 28.91 18.01 21.17
C ILE A 21 27.79 18.16 20.11
N ASN A 22 26.76 18.96 20.41
CA ASN A 22 25.68 19.25 19.46
C ASN A 22 26.19 20.07 18.26
N SER A 23 27.12 21.01 18.49
CA SER A 23 27.75 21.78 17.41
C SER A 23 28.61 20.89 16.50
N LEU A 24 29.36 19.95 17.07
CA LEU A 24 30.10 18.95 16.27
C LEU A 24 29.15 18.04 15.45
N ILE A 25 28.12 17.52 16.08
CA ILE A 25 27.11 16.71 15.38
C ILE A 25 26.45 17.50 14.25
N GLN A 26 26.12 18.78 14.49
CA GLN A 26 25.52 19.62 13.47
C GLN A 26 26.48 19.88 12.31
N GLY A 27 27.74 20.17 12.57
CA GLY A 27 28.75 20.33 11.53
C GLY A 27 28.91 19.09 10.65
N ILE A 28 28.94 17.90 11.24
CA ILE A 28 28.98 16.64 10.49
C ILE A 28 27.69 16.43 9.66
N LYS A 29 26.54 16.77 10.23
CA LYS A 29 25.25 16.67 9.49
C LYS A 29 25.24 17.62 8.28
N ASP A 30 25.73 18.83 8.44
CA ASP A 30 25.79 19.84 7.37
C ASP A 30 26.77 19.42 6.25
N ALA A 31 27.88 18.78 6.63
CA ALA A 31 28.88 18.27 5.70
C ALA A 31 28.50 16.94 5.03
N LYS A 32 27.50 16.22 5.56
CA LYS A 32 27.14 14.86 5.13
C LYS A 32 26.92 14.76 3.61
N HIS A 33 26.10 15.62 3.03
CA HIS A 33 25.76 15.56 1.61
C HIS A 33 26.93 15.95 0.71
N PRO A 34 27.66 17.07 0.93
CA PRO A 34 28.88 17.38 0.20
C PRO A 34 29.93 16.25 0.22
N ILE A 35 30.12 15.59 1.36
CA ILE A 35 31.05 14.48 1.50
C ILE A 35 30.60 13.30 0.63
N LEU A 36 29.34 12.89 0.74
CA LEU A 36 28.78 11.76 0.00
C LEU A 36 28.74 12.03 -1.51
N GLU A 37 28.40 13.25 -1.92
CA GLU A 37 28.43 13.70 -3.32
C GLU A 37 29.84 13.60 -3.90
N SER A 38 30.87 14.07 -3.14
CA SER A 38 32.27 14.01 -3.54
C SER A 38 32.78 12.58 -3.66
N ILE A 39 32.47 11.72 -2.70
CA ILE A 39 32.80 10.28 -2.76
C ILE A 39 32.22 9.67 -4.03
N MET A 40 30.94 9.91 -4.30
CA MET A 40 30.27 9.31 -5.44
C MET A 40 30.81 9.83 -6.77
N ALA A 41 31.09 11.15 -6.88
CA ALA A 41 31.67 11.74 -8.08
C ALA A 41 33.08 11.19 -8.37
N THR A 42 33.91 11.04 -7.32
CA THR A 42 35.25 10.46 -7.42
C THR A 42 35.21 9.00 -7.82
N LEU A 43 34.29 8.21 -7.24
CA LEU A 43 34.06 6.81 -7.59
C LEU A 43 33.62 6.68 -9.07
N MET A 44 32.69 7.52 -9.51
CA MET A 44 32.23 7.55 -10.91
C MET A 44 33.38 7.86 -11.86
N LYS A 45 34.23 8.83 -11.52
CA LYS A 45 35.41 9.19 -12.34
C LYS A 45 36.39 8.03 -12.47
N ALA A 46 36.76 7.40 -11.37
CA ALA A 46 37.67 6.25 -11.38
C ALA A 46 37.09 5.07 -12.19
N PHE A 47 35.77 4.86 -12.07
CA PHE A 47 35.07 3.81 -12.80
C PHE A 47 34.99 4.10 -14.31
N GLU A 48 34.74 5.35 -14.69
CA GLU A 48 34.67 5.81 -16.07
C GLU A 48 36.03 5.64 -16.77
N GLU A 49 37.14 6.09 -16.17
CA GLU A 49 38.48 5.91 -16.70
C GLU A 49 38.80 4.43 -16.92
N ALA A 50 38.57 3.58 -15.91
CA ALA A 50 38.81 2.14 -16.04
C ALA A 50 37.95 1.47 -17.13
N LEU A 51 36.72 1.96 -17.33
CA LEU A 51 35.83 1.48 -18.40
C LEU A 51 36.33 1.89 -19.78
N ILE A 52 36.71 3.15 -19.94
CA ILE A 52 37.26 3.71 -21.19
C ILE A 52 38.55 2.99 -21.58
N GLU A 53 39.50 2.84 -20.68
CA GLU A 53 40.75 2.09 -20.92
C GLU A 53 40.45 0.67 -21.39
N LYS A 54 39.55 -0.02 -20.72
CA LYS A 54 39.15 -1.38 -21.12
C LYS A 54 38.53 -1.41 -22.51
N MET A 55 37.74 -0.41 -22.90
CA MET A 55 37.12 -0.34 -24.24
C MET A 55 38.17 -0.09 -25.32
N LEU A 56 39.12 0.82 -25.07
CA LEU A 56 40.22 1.14 -26.00
C LEU A 56 41.13 -0.06 -26.21
N LEU A 57 41.53 -0.75 -25.13
CA LEU A 57 42.40 -1.93 -25.18
C LEU A 57 41.74 -3.13 -25.89
N LYS A 58 40.45 -3.36 -25.66
CA LYS A 58 39.73 -4.51 -26.25
C LYS A 58 39.38 -4.32 -27.71
N ASN A 59 39.32 -3.09 -28.18
CA ASN A 59 38.94 -2.76 -29.55
C ASN A 59 39.85 -1.69 -30.14
N PRO A 60 41.12 -2.03 -30.45
CA PRO A 60 42.07 -1.09 -30.99
C PRO A 60 41.57 -0.45 -32.30
N GLY A 61 41.67 0.88 -32.40
CA GLY A 61 41.25 1.64 -33.58
C GLY A 61 39.73 1.91 -33.69
N ARG A 62 38.89 1.20 -32.96
CA ARG A 62 37.43 1.41 -33.00
C ARG A 62 37.00 2.66 -32.25
N TYR A 63 37.52 2.89 -31.06
CA TYR A 63 37.14 4.00 -30.19
C TYR A 63 38.24 5.06 -30.13
N LYS A 64 37.82 6.34 -30.13
CA LYS A 64 38.73 7.49 -29.89
C LYS A 64 38.14 8.35 -28.80
N ARG A 65 38.98 8.91 -27.90
CA ARG A 65 38.53 9.88 -26.89
C ARG A 65 37.97 11.11 -27.59
N ASN A 66 36.78 11.57 -27.18
CA ASN A 66 36.05 12.69 -27.77
C ASN A 66 35.66 13.74 -26.71
N GLY A 67 36.54 13.97 -25.73
CA GLY A 67 36.32 14.93 -24.65
C GLY A 67 35.21 14.52 -23.70
N HIS A 68 34.41 15.50 -23.25
CA HIS A 68 33.33 15.34 -22.31
C HIS A 68 32.07 16.04 -22.83
N GLU A 69 30.91 15.68 -22.25
CA GLU A 69 29.67 16.43 -22.49
C GLU A 69 29.84 17.92 -22.17
N ASN A 70 29.15 18.81 -22.90
CA ASN A 70 29.27 20.26 -22.71
C ASN A 70 28.78 20.69 -21.30
N ASN A 71 27.75 20.06 -20.80
CA ASN A 71 27.11 20.42 -19.53
C ASN A 71 27.27 19.34 -18.46
N HIS A 72 27.39 19.76 -17.20
CA HIS A 72 27.28 18.86 -16.06
C HIS A 72 25.86 18.30 -15.97
N ARG A 73 25.77 17.00 -15.90
CA ARG A 73 24.54 16.31 -15.56
C ARG A 73 24.30 16.39 -14.05
N LYS A 74 23.10 16.78 -13.66
CA LYS A 74 22.65 16.74 -12.26
C LYS A 74 21.90 15.44 -12.01
N LEU A 75 22.45 14.57 -11.19
CA LEU A 75 21.80 13.32 -10.75
C LEU A 75 21.33 13.53 -9.32
N LYS A 76 20.03 13.53 -9.13
CA LYS A 76 19.40 13.66 -7.81
C LYS A 76 19.26 12.28 -7.19
N THR A 77 19.94 12.08 -6.06
CA THR A 77 20.12 10.81 -5.37
C THR A 77 19.77 10.96 -3.90
N SER A 78 19.68 9.84 -3.17
CA SER A 78 19.56 9.84 -1.71
C SER A 78 20.80 10.36 -0.99
N LEU A 79 21.93 10.44 -1.69
CA LEU A 79 23.20 10.97 -1.19
C LEU A 79 23.34 12.49 -1.38
N GLY A 80 22.41 13.11 -2.14
CA GLY A 80 22.46 14.52 -2.53
C GLY A 80 22.36 14.69 -4.05
N THR A 81 22.79 15.85 -4.56
CA THR A 81 22.76 16.18 -5.99
C THR A 81 24.14 16.07 -6.60
N ILE A 82 24.45 14.93 -7.20
CA ILE A 82 25.73 14.68 -7.86
C ILE A 82 25.77 15.45 -9.16
N ARG A 83 26.77 16.29 -9.33
CA ARG A 83 27.05 17.01 -10.58
C ARG A 83 28.21 16.33 -11.28
N TYR A 84 27.96 15.72 -12.42
CA TYR A 84 28.98 14.96 -13.12
C TYR A 84 28.99 15.29 -14.61
N ARG A 85 30.21 15.37 -15.19
CA ARG A 85 30.45 15.64 -16.61
C ARG A 85 31.03 14.39 -17.23
N PHE A 86 30.19 13.68 -17.98
CA PHE A 86 30.54 12.38 -18.55
C PHE A 86 31.54 12.50 -19.70
N ALA A 87 32.52 11.61 -19.73
CA ALA A 87 33.42 11.46 -20.86
C ALA A 87 32.74 10.82 -22.06
N GLN A 88 33.18 11.25 -23.25
CA GLN A 88 32.66 10.80 -24.54
C GLN A 88 33.73 10.04 -25.31
N LEU A 89 33.29 9.00 -26.06
CA LEU A 89 34.07 8.32 -27.05
C LEU A 89 33.40 8.45 -28.42
N LEU A 90 34.22 8.56 -29.47
CA LEU A 90 33.78 8.43 -30.81
C LEU A 90 33.90 6.94 -31.22
N ASP A 91 32.78 6.28 -31.55
CA ASP A 91 32.77 4.94 -32.11
C ASP A 91 32.93 5.07 -33.64
N CYS A 92 34.06 4.63 -34.13
CA CYS A 92 34.43 4.68 -35.55
C CYS A 92 33.98 3.43 -36.33
N LYS A 93 33.20 2.54 -35.70
CA LYS A 93 32.66 1.36 -36.40
C LYS A 93 31.47 1.75 -37.27
N GLY A 94 31.58 1.51 -38.59
CA GLY A 94 30.52 1.79 -39.56
C GLY A 94 30.84 3.00 -40.46
N ASN A 95 29.90 3.34 -41.35
CA ASN A 95 30.10 4.39 -42.37
C ASN A 95 30.07 5.81 -41.81
N LYS A 96 29.55 6.00 -40.59
CA LYS A 96 29.53 7.31 -39.91
C LYS A 96 29.92 7.14 -38.44
N PRO A 97 30.99 7.80 -37.99
CA PRO A 97 31.35 7.83 -36.59
C PRO A 97 30.23 8.47 -35.74
N HIS A 98 29.95 7.94 -34.55
CA HIS A 98 28.97 8.49 -33.64
C HIS A 98 29.50 8.55 -32.22
N THR A 99 29.03 9.55 -31.48
CA THR A 99 29.47 9.76 -30.09
C THR A 99 28.67 8.84 -29.15
N ILE A 100 29.39 8.17 -28.26
CA ILE A 100 28.83 7.37 -27.19
C ILE A 100 29.30 7.91 -25.83
N VAL A 101 28.52 7.64 -24.78
CA VAL A 101 28.86 7.97 -23.40
C VAL A 101 28.94 6.67 -22.59
N PRO A 102 30.14 6.06 -22.48
CA PRO A 102 30.29 4.71 -21.98
C PRO A 102 29.71 4.50 -20.58
N LEU A 103 29.98 5.41 -19.67
CA LEU A 103 29.52 5.27 -18.27
C LEU A 103 28.00 5.36 -18.15
N LYS A 104 27.34 6.22 -18.94
CA LYS A 104 25.88 6.28 -18.97
C LYS A 104 25.25 4.96 -19.43
N GLN A 105 25.81 4.39 -20.49
CA GLN A 105 25.35 3.10 -21.03
C GLN A 105 25.58 1.97 -20.02
N PHE A 106 26.77 1.93 -19.44
CA PHE A 106 27.14 0.89 -18.47
C PHE A 106 26.28 0.93 -17.20
N LEU A 107 26.03 2.13 -16.64
CA LEU A 107 25.22 2.32 -15.44
C LEU A 107 23.71 2.45 -15.73
N SER A 108 23.31 2.35 -17.02
CA SER A 108 21.92 2.52 -17.44
C SER A 108 21.29 3.83 -16.96
N ILE A 109 22.06 4.93 -17.00
CA ILE A 109 21.59 6.25 -16.55
C ILE A 109 20.60 6.79 -17.58
N PRO A 110 19.34 7.09 -17.20
CA PRO A 110 18.33 7.58 -18.13
C PRO A 110 18.69 8.95 -18.70
N GLU A 111 18.49 9.19 -19.99
CA GLU A 111 18.89 10.44 -20.65
C GLU A 111 18.18 11.69 -20.09
N TYR A 112 16.89 11.60 -19.80
CA TYR A 112 16.06 12.75 -19.42
C TYR A 112 15.61 12.75 -17.96
N ASN A 113 15.94 11.72 -17.18
CA ASN A 113 15.54 11.62 -15.79
C ASN A 113 16.66 12.12 -14.87
N HIS A 114 16.39 13.17 -14.10
CA HIS A 114 17.32 13.69 -13.11
C HIS A 114 17.23 12.97 -11.76
N TYR A 115 16.12 12.29 -11.47
CA TYR A 115 15.89 11.57 -10.22
C TYR A 115 16.14 10.09 -10.44
N LEU A 116 17.02 9.52 -9.64
CA LEU A 116 17.22 8.08 -9.63
C LEU A 116 16.11 7.39 -8.82
N ASP A 117 15.81 6.16 -9.17
CA ASP A 117 14.70 5.43 -8.55
C ASP A 117 14.89 5.24 -7.04
N GLU A 118 16.14 5.09 -6.58
CA GLU A 118 16.47 4.96 -5.15
C GLU A 118 16.12 6.22 -4.32
N SER A 119 16.12 7.43 -4.93
CA SER A 119 15.68 8.67 -4.28
C SER A 119 14.16 8.87 -4.36
N LEU A 120 13.50 8.28 -5.35
CA LEU A 120 12.06 8.36 -5.55
C LEU A 120 11.28 7.40 -4.65
N GLU A 121 11.84 6.22 -4.36
CA GLU A 121 11.18 5.22 -3.51
C GLU A 121 10.75 5.79 -2.15
N PRO A 122 11.64 6.40 -1.35
CA PRO A 122 11.26 6.97 -0.06
C PRO A 122 10.19 8.05 -0.18
N ALA A 123 10.26 8.91 -1.21
CA ALA A 123 9.27 9.95 -1.44
C ALA A 123 7.88 9.36 -1.76
N ILE A 124 7.81 8.38 -2.65
CA ILE A 124 6.56 7.67 -2.97
C ILE A 124 6.08 6.88 -1.76
N GLY A 125 7.00 6.24 -1.03
CA GLY A 125 6.70 5.50 0.18
C GLY A 125 6.09 6.35 1.29
N LEU A 126 6.56 7.59 1.48
CA LEU A 126 5.98 8.55 2.42
C LEU A 126 4.61 9.08 1.97
N CYS A 127 4.34 9.15 0.67
CA CYS A 127 3.02 9.57 0.14
C CYS A 127 1.88 8.63 0.55
N VAL A 128 2.19 7.43 1.02
CA VAL A 128 1.19 6.52 1.62
C VAL A 128 0.58 7.14 2.87
N HIS A 129 1.37 7.87 3.67
CA HIS A 129 0.97 8.40 4.97
C HIS A 129 0.71 9.91 4.98
N THR A 130 1.25 10.65 4.00
CA THR A 130 1.18 12.11 3.99
C THR A 130 0.92 12.69 2.60
N SER A 131 0.78 14.03 2.49
CA SER A 131 0.60 14.70 1.19
C SER A 131 1.89 14.64 0.35
N TYR A 132 1.76 14.76 -0.98
CA TYR A 132 2.92 14.82 -1.88
C TYR A 132 3.89 15.96 -1.52
N ARG A 133 3.37 17.13 -1.14
CA ARG A 133 4.20 18.28 -0.74
C ARG A 133 4.97 17.99 0.55
N ARG A 134 4.29 17.44 1.56
CA ARG A 134 4.94 17.10 2.83
C ARG A 134 5.96 15.98 2.67
N SER A 135 5.64 14.97 1.85
CA SER A 135 6.57 13.90 1.52
C SER A 135 7.87 14.45 0.91
N THR A 136 7.77 15.34 -0.10
CA THR A 136 8.96 15.91 -0.74
C THR A 136 9.76 16.81 0.19
N SER A 137 9.10 17.58 1.06
CA SER A 137 9.78 18.39 2.07
C SER A 137 10.57 17.54 3.08
N GLU A 138 10.00 16.42 3.53
CA GLU A 138 10.71 15.51 4.44
C GLU A 138 11.88 14.80 3.75
N ILE A 139 11.72 14.42 2.48
CA ILE A 139 12.82 13.84 1.72
C ILE A 139 13.96 14.85 1.51
N GLU A 140 13.65 16.10 1.20
CA GLU A 140 14.65 17.16 1.09
C GLU A 140 15.42 17.32 2.39
N ARG A 141 14.74 17.33 3.53
CA ARG A 141 15.36 17.43 4.86
C ARG A 141 16.26 16.21 5.19
N ILE A 142 15.89 15.01 4.75
CA ILE A 142 16.61 13.77 5.06
C ILE A 142 17.77 13.52 4.08
N GLN A 143 17.53 13.74 2.79
CA GLN A 143 18.45 13.38 1.71
C GLN A 143 19.18 14.58 1.10
N GLY A 144 18.87 15.82 1.51
CA GLY A 144 19.45 17.03 0.93
C GLY A 144 19.11 17.25 -0.56
N THR A 145 18.13 16.50 -1.10
CA THR A 145 17.77 16.55 -2.52
C THR A 145 16.40 17.15 -2.71
N THR A 146 16.33 18.31 -3.37
CA THR A 146 15.09 18.99 -3.70
C THR A 146 14.31 18.17 -4.73
N MET A 147 13.08 17.80 -4.41
CA MET A 147 12.20 17.04 -5.29
C MET A 147 10.82 17.72 -5.43
N GLY A 148 10.39 17.99 -6.66
CA GLY A 148 9.07 18.57 -6.89
C GLY A 148 7.94 17.56 -6.58
N HIS A 149 6.92 17.99 -5.84
CA HIS A 149 5.76 17.15 -5.51
C HIS A 149 5.00 16.65 -6.77
N THR A 150 5.02 17.43 -7.86
CA THR A 150 4.46 17.02 -9.17
C THR A 150 5.24 15.88 -9.79
N THR A 151 6.57 15.83 -9.59
CA THR A 151 7.42 14.71 -10.04
C THR A 151 7.02 13.42 -9.32
N VAL A 152 6.92 13.46 -7.98
CA VAL A 152 6.50 12.30 -7.18
C VAL A 152 5.10 11.84 -7.58
N HIS A 153 4.16 12.77 -7.71
CA HIS A 153 2.80 12.45 -8.19
C HIS A 153 2.82 11.76 -9.55
N ARG A 154 3.53 12.32 -10.55
CA ARG A 154 3.62 11.75 -11.90
C ARG A 154 4.25 10.35 -11.87
N ARG A 155 5.33 10.15 -11.14
CA ARG A 155 6.00 8.84 -11.03
C ARG A 155 5.10 7.81 -10.34
N LEU A 156 4.37 8.20 -9.30
CA LEU A 156 3.38 7.32 -8.67
C LEU A 156 2.29 6.89 -9.66
N GLN A 157 1.78 7.83 -10.50
CA GLN A 157 0.76 7.51 -11.50
C GLN A 157 1.30 6.51 -12.55
N VAL A 158 2.54 6.71 -13.03
CA VAL A 158 3.19 5.81 -13.99
C VAL A 158 3.41 4.43 -13.36
N LEU A 159 3.96 4.39 -12.16
CA LEU A 159 4.21 3.15 -11.42
C LEU A 159 2.93 2.34 -11.21
N ALA A 160 1.85 3.00 -10.76
CA ALA A 160 0.56 2.35 -10.57
C ALA A 160 -0.03 1.79 -11.87
N ALA A 161 0.16 2.46 -12.99
CA ALA A 161 -0.32 1.99 -14.29
C ALA A 161 0.46 0.77 -14.80
N GLN A 162 1.77 0.72 -14.55
CA GLN A 162 2.64 -0.36 -15.02
C GLN A 162 2.56 -1.62 -14.15
N GLN A 163 2.50 -1.44 -12.85
CA GLN A 163 2.73 -2.53 -11.90
C GLN A 163 1.44 -3.14 -11.33
N PHE A 164 0.30 -2.42 -11.39
CA PHE A 164 -0.88 -2.80 -10.61
C PHE A 164 -2.23 -2.68 -11.30
N PRO A 165 -2.56 -3.56 -12.20
CA PRO A 165 -3.83 -4.23 -12.09
C PRO A 165 -3.68 -5.27 -10.95
N PHE A 166 -4.65 -5.37 -10.04
CA PHE A 166 -4.77 -6.60 -9.24
C PHE A 166 -4.81 -7.75 -10.24
N GLY A 167 -3.68 -8.43 -10.40
CA GLY A 167 -3.46 -9.31 -11.55
C GLY A 167 -4.42 -10.48 -11.57
N ASN A 168 -4.34 -11.29 -12.58
CA ASN A 168 -5.10 -12.54 -12.67
C ASN A 168 -4.75 -13.47 -11.50
N MET A 169 -5.56 -13.46 -10.45
CA MET A 169 -5.43 -14.30 -9.25
C MET A 169 -6.28 -15.57 -9.33
N LYS A 170 -6.74 -15.97 -10.51
CA LYS A 170 -7.58 -17.17 -10.70
C LYS A 170 -6.93 -18.47 -10.22
N ARG A 171 -5.60 -18.53 -10.22
CA ARG A 171 -4.85 -19.71 -9.71
C ARG A 171 -4.84 -19.77 -8.19
N THR A 172 -4.99 -18.64 -7.50
CA THR A 172 -5.03 -18.61 -6.03
C THR A 172 -6.36 -19.23 -5.55
N PRO A 173 -6.34 -20.21 -4.64
CA PRO A 173 -7.53 -20.91 -4.19
C PRO A 173 -8.28 -20.12 -3.11
N PHE A 174 -8.72 -18.91 -3.43
CA PHE A 174 -9.54 -18.12 -2.52
C PHE A 174 -10.85 -18.81 -2.20
N GLN A 175 -11.18 -18.84 -0.92
CA GLN A 175 -12.44 -19.39 -0.40
C GLN A 175 -13.37 -18.32 0.17
N PHE A 176 -12.80 -17.20 0.60
CA PHE A 176 -13.51 -16.11 1.26
C PHE A 176 -13.41 -14.83 0.45
N LEU A 177 -14.52 -14.13 0.34
CA LEU A 177 -14.62 -12.79 -0.23
C LEU A 177 -15.21 -11.86 0.83
N LEU A 178 -14.54 -10.77 1.12
CA LEU A 178 -14.98 -9.75 2.07
C LEU A 178 -15.15 -8.44 1.31
N VAL A 179 -16.32 -7.83 1.41
CA VAL A 179 -16.64 -6.58 0.71
C VAL A 179 -17.23 -5.56 1.66
N ASP A 180 -16.92 -4.29 1.38
CA ASP A 180 -17.44 -3.15 2.12
C ASP A 180 -17.38 -1.89 1.27
N GLY A 181 -18.07 -0.82 1.69
CA GLY A 181 -18.08 0.46 1.04
C GLY A 181 -17.85 1.62 2.02
N THR A 182 -17.27 2.70 1.51
CA THR A 182 -17.14 3.95 2.25
C THR A 182 -17.30 5.14 1.32
N LYS A 183 -17.67 6.30 1.86
CA LYS A 183 -17.78 7.53 1.08
C LYS A 183 -16.44 8.25 1.02
N VAL A 184 -16.10 8.77 -0.16
CA VAL A 184 -14.91 9.57 -0.43
C VAL A 184 -15.31 10.84 -1.18
N HIS A 185 -14.63 11.95 -0.93
CA HIS A 185 -14.84 13.20 -1.61
C HIS A 185 -13.97 13.29 -2.85
N LEU A 186 -14.57 13.52 -4.02
CA LEU A 186 -13.86 13.62 -5.28
C LEU A 186 -13.88 15.03 -5.86
N GLN A 187 -12.84 15.33 -6.64
CA GLN A 187 -12.77 16.53 -7.48
C GLN A 187 -12.70 16.15 -8.96
N GLY A 188 -13.37 16.96 -9.77
CA GLY A 188 -13.31 16.92 -11.22
C GLY A 188 -12.18 17.77 -11.81
N PRO A 189 -12.17 17.94 -13.14
CA PRO A 189 -11.27 18.83 -13.84
C PRO A 189 -11.32 20.27 -13.29
N LYS A 190 -10.17 20.95 -13.30
CA LYS A 190 -10.02 22.32 -12.76
C LYS A 190 -10.46 22.49 -11.31
N GLY A 191 -10.54 21.40 -10.53
CA GLY A 191 -10.92 21.44 -9.12
C GLY A 191 -12.43 21.51 -8.85
N ALA A 192 -13.28 21.26 -9.85
CA ALA A 192 -14.72 21.17 -9.67
C ALA A 192 -15.08 20.15 -8.58
N ASP A 193 -16.00 20.49 -7.70
CA ASP A 193 -16.46 19.59 -6.66
C ASP A 193 -17.44 18.56 -7.25
N LEU A 194 -17.09 17.28 -7.14
CA LEU A 194 -17.96 16.16 -7.54
C LEU A 194 -18.74 15.58 -6.37
N GLY A 195 -18.58 16.15 -5.18
CA GLY A 195 -19.22 15.68 -3.96
C GLY A 195 -18.72 14.33 -3.47
N GLN A 196 -19.49 13.73 -2.57
CA GLN A 196 -19.20 12.41 -2.04
C GLN A 196 -19.58 11.31 -3.03
N LYS A 197 -18.66 10.38 -3.27
CA LYS A 197 -18.88 9.18 -4.08
C LYS A 197 -18.62 7.94 -3.25
N GLU A 198 -19.31 6.87 -3.56
CA GLU A 198 -19.08 5.59 -2.90
C GLU A 198 -17.83 4.92 -3.43
N MET A 199 -16.94 4.55 -2.54
CA MET A 199 -15.76 3.74 -2.82
C MET A 199 -15.99 2.35 -2.23
N ARG A 200 -15.91 1.31 -3.07
CA ARG A 200 -16.14 -0.07 -2.75
C ARG A 200 -14.86 -0.87 -2.81
N TRP A 201 -14.71 -1.80 -1.89
CA TRP A 201 -13.52 -2.62 -1.73
C TRP A 201 -13.87 -4.08 -1.72
N ALA A 202 -12.94 -4.89 -2.19
CA ALA A 202 -12.99 -6.33 -2.03
C ALA A 202 -11.64 -6.87 -1.57
N LEU A 203 -11.67 -7.68 -0.54
CA LEU A 203 -10.55 -8.48 -0.06
C LEU A 203 -10.90 -9.95 -0.23
N ALA A 204 -9.89 -10.80 -0.44
CA ALA A 204 -10.08 -12.25 -0.50
C ALA A 204 -9.07 -12.99 0.39
N SER A 205 -9.46 -14.17 0.89
CA SER A 205 -8.61 -15.04 1.69
C SER A 205 -8.71 -16.49 1.21
N THR A 206 -7.63 -17.24 1.37
CA THR A 206 -7.56 -18.66 1.00
C THR A 206 -8.25 -19.58 2.01
N GLY A 207 -8.73 -19.05 3.14
CA GLY A 207 -9.49 -19.84 4.11
C GLY A 207 -9.37 -19.36 5.55
N PRO A 208 -9.87 -20.17 6.49
CA PRO A 208 -9.81 -19.84 7.92
C PRO A 208 -8.39 -19.56 8.41
N GLY A 209 -8.23 -18.55 9.27
CA GLY A 209 -6.94 -18.15 9.83
C GLY A 209 -5.94 -17.51 8.84
N LYS A 210 -6.29 -17.42 7.54
CA LYS A 210 -5.43 -16.80 6.53
C LYS A 210 -5.74 -15.34 6.37
N ARG A 211 -4.68 -14.54 6.08
CA ARG A 211 -4.79 -13.10 5.85
C ARG A 211 -5.69 -12.80 4.65
N PHE A 212 -6.50 -11.76 4.78
CA PHE A 212 -7.21 -11.17 3.65
C PHE A 212 -6.26 -10.27 2.85
N VAL A 213 -6.32 -10.37 1.53
CA VAL A 213 -5.53 -9.55 0.61
C VAL A 213 -6.47 -8.77 -0.32
N PRO A 214 -6.11 -7.55 -0.73
CA PRO A 214 -6.92 -6.75 -1.65
C PRO A 214 -7.04 -7.43 -3.01
N VAL A 215 -8.26 -7.44 -3.55
CA VAL A 215 -8.57 -7.96 -4.89
C VAL A 215 -9.21 -6.92 -5.80
N GLY A 216 -9.62 -5.78 -5.27
CA GLY A 216 -10.11 -4.66 -6.06
C GLY A 216 -10.59 -3.47 -5.26
N PHE A 217 -10.56 -2.31 -5.92
CA PHE A 217 -11.13 -1.04 -5.47
C PHE A 217 -11.89 -0.41 -6.61
N TRP A 218 -13.06 0.13 -6.33
CA TRP A 218 -13.94 0.75 -7.30
C TRP A 218 -14.54 2.03 -6.71
N ILE A 219 -14.75 3.02 -7.55
CA ILE A 219 -15.41 4.26 -7.17
C ILE A 219 -16.65 4.40 -8.04
N ASN A 220 -17.77 4.74 -7.42
CA ASN A 220 -19.05 4.97 -8.08
C ASN A 220 -19.47 3.84 -9.05
N THR A 221 -19.15 2.60 -8.69
CA THR A 221 -19.36 1.40 -9.51
C THR A 221 -20.37 0.49 -8.83
N THR A 222 -21.36 -0.03 -9.55
CA THR A 222 -22.38 -0.93 -9.00
C THR A 222 -21.79 -2.29 -8.62
N TRP A 223 -22.39 -2.97 -7.64
CA TRP A 223 -21.99 -4.33 -7.25
C TRP A 223 -22.07 -5.33 -8.42
N LYS A 224 -23.05 -5.16 -9.31
CA LYS A 224 -23.18 -5.96 -10.54
C LYS A 224 -21.97 -5.81 -11.47
N GLN A 225 -21.44 -4.60 -11.63
CA GLN A 225 -20.22 -4.36 -12.42
C GLN A 225 -18.99 -4.91 -11.70
N ILE A 226 -18.89 -4.70 -10.38
CA ILE A 226 -17.82 -5.26 -9.54
C ILE A 226 -17.77 -6.80 -9.66
N ARG A 227 -18.94 -7.47 -9.69
CA ARG A 227 -19.01 -8.91 -9.94
C ARG A 227 -18.33 -9.31 -11.25
N LYS A 228 -18.59 -8.57 -12.34
CA LYS A 228 -17.96 -8.83 -13.64
C LYS A 228 -16.44 -8.69 -13.57
N ASP A 229 -15.94 -7.68 -12.87
CA ASP A 229 -14.51 -7.45 -12.74
C ASP A 229 -13.84 -8.50 -11.83
N LEU A 230 -14.48 -8.88 -10.73
CA LEU A 230 -14.02 -9.96 -9.85
C LEU A 230 -13.95 -11.31 -10.60
N ASN A 231 -14.91 -11.62 -11.48
CA ASN A 231 -14.88 -12.83 -12.31
C ASN A 231 -13.68 -12.88 -13.26
N LYS A 232 -13.14 -11.73 -13.67
CA LYS A 232 -11.92 -11.68 -14.51
C LYS A 232 -10.65 -12.05 -13.73
N CYS A 233 -10.60 -11.74 -12.43
CA CYS A 233 -9.41 -11.91 -11.60
C CYS A 233 -9.48 -13.08 -10.61
N LEU A 234 -10.67 -13.55 -10.22
CA LEU A 234 -10.86 -14.62 -9.23
C LEU A 234 -11.56 -15.84 -9.83
N SER A 235 -11.27 -17.01 -9.25
CA SER A 235 -12.07 -18.22 -9.51
C SER A 235 -13.29 -18.23 -8.60
N TYR A 236 -14.37 -17.60 -9.06
CA TYR A 236 -15.57 -17.36 -8.26
C TYR A 236 -16.25 -18.64 -7.76
N LYS A 237 -16.20 -19.74 -8.53
CA LYS A 237 -16.74 -21.05 -8.15
C LYS A 237 -16.05 -21.67 -6.94
N LYS A 238 -14.83 -21.23 -6.60
CA LYS A 238 -14.07 -21.70 -5.42
C LYS A 238 -14.42 -20.95 -4.14
N LEU A 239 -15.10 -19.80 -4.25
CA LEU A 239 -15.53 -19.02 -3.10
C LEU A 239 -16.64 -19.74 -2.34
N LYS A 240 -16.56 -19.74 -1.01
CA LYS A 240 -17.49 -20.43 -0.11
C LYS A 240 -18.28 -19.46 0.77
N VAL A 241 -17.66 -18.34 1.19
CA VAL A 241 -18.28 -17.36 2.07
C VAL A 241 -18.05 -15.94 1.57
N LEU A 242 -19.15 -15.18 1.50
CA LEU A 242 -19.17 -13.74 1.28
C LEU A 242 -19.40 -13.04 2.62
N PHE A 243 -18.45 -12.21 3.04
CA PHE A 243 -18.56 -11.38 4.24
C PHE A 243 -18.94 -9.95 3.83
N SER A 244 -19.92 -9.38 4.51
CA SER A 244 -20.36 -8.00 4.28
C SER A 244 -21.09 -7.43 5.49
N ASP A 245 -21.26 -6.10 5.51
CA ASP A 245 -22.15 -5.40 6.43
C ASP A 245 -23.64 -5.64 6.14
N GLY A 246 -23.96 -6.18 4.95
CA GLY A 246 -25.31 -6.41 4.46
C GLY A 246 -25.91 -5.22 3.75
N GLY A 247 -25.09 -4.31 3.23
CA GLY A 247 -25.55 -3.19 2.41
C GLY A 247 -26.38 -3.65 1.19
N PRO A 248 -27.29 -2.79 0.70
CA PRO A 248 -28.18 -3.14 -0.40
C PRO A 248 -27.43 -3.56 -1.67
N GLY A 249 -27.95 -4.56 -2.35
CA GLY A 249 -27.42 -5.04 -3.63
C GLY A 249 -26.14 -5.88 -3.53
N ILE A 250 -25.55 -6.07 -2.34
CA ILE A 250 -24.33 -6.89 -2.17
C ILE A 250 -24.67 -8.37 -2.40
N ALA A 251 -25.63 -8.89 -1.66
CA ALA A 251 -25.97 -10.30 -1.74
C ALA A 251 -26.52 -10.67 -3.13
N GLU A 252 -27.43 -9.88 -3.65
CA GLU A 252 -28.07 -10.08 -4.95
C GLU A 252 -27.07 -10.06 -6.11
N SER A 253 -26.03 -9.24 -5.99
CA SER A 253 -25.02 -9.10 -7.05
C SER A 253 -23.86 -10.06 -6.91
N LEU A 254 -23.40 -10.34 -5.68
CA LEU A 254 -22.13 -11.02 -5.43
C LEU A 254 -22.27 -12.48 -4.98
N LEU A 255 -23.40 -12.91 -4.41
CA LEU A 255 -23.58 -14.31 -4.05
C LEU A 255 -23.58 -15.21 -5.28
N HIS A 256 -22.98 -16.38 -5.13
CA HIS A 256 -23.01 -17.48 -6.07
C HIS A 256 -23.63 -18.70 -5.38
N SER A 257 -24.16 -19.65 -6.13
CA SER A 257 -24.78 -20.84 -5.58
C SER A 257 -23.89 -21.67 -4.65
N THR A 258 -22.57 -21.57 -4.83
CA THR A 258 -21.58 -22.23 -3.97
C THR A 258 -21.27 -21.48 -2.68
N MET A 259 -21.76 -20.25 -2.52
CA MET A 259 -21.41 -19.35 -1.41
C MET A 259 -22.55 -19.23 -0.41
N LYS A 260 -22.16 -19.01 0.86
CA LYS A 260 -23.06 -18.52 1.91
C LYS A 260 -22.64 -17.10 2.28
N GLN A 261 -23.60 -16.26 2.63
CA GLN A 261 -23.31 -14.94 3.16
C GLN A 261 -23.09 -15.04 4.68
N GLN A 262 -22.04 -14.38 5.18
CA GLN A 262 -21.87 -14.06 6.59
C GLN A 262 -22.01 -12.55 6.76
N ARG A 263 -23.05 -12.12 7.46
CA ARG A 263 -23.21 -10.71 7.86
C ARG A 263 -22.36 -10.40 9.07
N CYS A 264 -21.79 -9.21 9.09
CA CYS A 264 -21.04 -8.69 10.22
C CYS A 264 -21.94 -8.60 11.47
N LEU A 265 -21.59 -9.31 12.54
CA LEU A 265 -22.36 -9.29 13.79
C LEU A 265 -22.42 -7.88 14.39
N TRP A 266 -21.32 -7.15 14.31
CA TRP A 266 -21.26 -5.79 14.86
C TRP A 266 -22.22 -4.84 14.14
N HIS A 267 -22.22 -4.86 12.78
CA HIS A 267 -23.16 -4.08 11.96
C HIS A 267 -24.60 -4.54 12.21
N GLY A 268 -24.82 -5.84 12.36
CA GLY A 268 -26.12 -6.39 12.68
C GLY A 268 -26.75 -5.81 13.94
N ARG A 269 -25.94 -5.57 14.97
CA ARG A 269 -26.41 -4.92 16.22
C ARG A 269 -26.46 -3.40 16.09
N ARG A 270 -25.45 -2.78 15.51
CA ARG A 270 -25.34 -1.32 15.38
C ARG A 270 -26.49 -0.70 14.58
N ASP A 271 -26.92 -1.37 13.53
CA ASP A 271 -27.87 -0.79 12.58
C ASP A 271 -29.33 -0.95 13.05
N PHE A 272 -29.62 -1.90 13.92
CA PHE A 272 -30.97 -2.19 14.41
C PHE A 272 -31.63 -1.00 15.14
N PRO A 273 -30.98 -0.27 16.05
CA PRO A 273 -31.55 0.92 16.66
C PRO A 273 -31.98 2.01 15.66
N TYR A 274 -31.22 2.19 14.58
CA TYR A 274 -31.60 3.17 13.53
C TYR A 274 -32.88 2.78 12.80
N LEU A 275 -33.14 1.49 12.66
CA LEU A 275 -34.36 1.00 12.02
C LEU A 275 -35.57 1.13 12.94
N LEU A 276 -35.40 0.86 14.23
CA LEU A 276 -36.43 1.16 15.23
C LEU A 276 -36.77 2.65 15.28
N TYR A 277 -35.74 3.54 15.24
CA TYR A 277 -35.94 4.98 15.15
C TYR A 277 -36.71 5.36 13.85
N ASN A 278 -36.36 4.75 12.72
CA ASN A 278 -37.06 4.96 11.45
C ASN A 278 -38.49 4.45 11.44
N ASP A 279 -38.85 3.53 12.32
CA ASP A 279 -40.22 3.08 12.58
C ASP A 279 -40.96 3.98 13.59
N GLY A 280 -40.30 5.02 14.13
CA GLY A 280 -40.91 6.05 14.96
C GLY A 280 -40.64 5.91 16.48
N TYR A 281 -39.81 4.96 16.92
CA TYR A 281 -39.57 4.69 18.34
C TYR A 281 -38.38 5.46 18.89
N LYS A 282 -38.54 6.04 20.07
CA LYS A 282 -37.49 6.76 20.83
C LYS A 282 -36.57 5.78 21.56
N LYS A 283 -35.43 6.29 22.03
CA LYS A 283 -34.38 5.51 22.66
C LYS A 283 -34.86 4.59 23.81
N ASP A 284 -35.70 5.10 24.66
CA ASP A 284 -36.20 4.34 25.84
C ASP A 284 -37.10 3.17 25.42
N GLU A 285 -37.89 3.35 24.38
CA GLU A 285 -38.78 2.31 23.82
C GLU A 285 -37.99 1.27 23.02
N GLN A 286 -36.80 1.61 22.51
CA GLN A 286 -35.94 0.71 21.76
C GLN A 286 -35.14 -0.25 22.68
N THR A 287 -34.81 0.19 23.90
CA THR A 287 -33.90 -0.53 24.81
C THR A 287 -34.28 -2.01 25.01
N PRO A 288 -35.52 -2.39 25.30
CA PRO A 288 -35.86 -3.81 25.48
C PRO A 288 -35.63 -4.67 24.23
N LEU A 289 -35.90 -4.11 23.07
CA LEU A 289 -35.70 -4.83 21.78
C LEU A 289 -34.23 -4.97 21.43
N ILE A 290 -33.42 -3.96 21.73
CA ILE A 290 -31.97 -3.98 21.56
C ILE A 290 -31.32 -5.00 22.48
N GLU A 291 -31.73 -5.04 23.75
CA GLU A 291 -31.28 -6.01 24.74
C GLU A 291 -31.69 -7.44 24.34
N LYS A 292 -32.91 -7.62 23.85
CA LYS A 292 -33.37 -8.89 23.33
C LYS A 292 -32.53 -9.38 22.16
N LEU A 293 -32.21 -8.52 21.19
CA LEU A 293 -31.29 -8.85 20.10
C LEU A 293 -29.89 -9.20 20.62
N ALA A 294 -29.37 -8.45 21.60
CA ALA A 294 -28.05 -8.69 22.17
C ALA A 294 -27.97 -9.98 22.98
N SER A 295 -29.07 -10.44 23.59
CA SER A 295 -29.14 -11.69 24.35
C SER A 295 -29.18 -12.95 23.48
N ILE A 296 -29.43 -12.81 22.18
CA ILE A 296 -29.44 -13.96 21.23
C ILE A 296 -28.03 -14.56 21.18
N PRO A 297 -27.81 -15.86 21.43
CA PRO A 297 -26.49 -16.45 21.66
C PRO A 297 -25.47 -16.15 20.57
N ALA A 298 -25.84 -16.28 19.28
CA ALA A 298 -24.94 -15.99 18.16
C ALA A 298 -24.44 -14.53 18.14
N MET A 299 -25.27 -13.59 18.61
CA MET A 299 -24.94 -12.17 18.63
C MET A 299 -23.89 -11.83 19.70
N GLY A 300 -23.79 -12.60 20.78
CA GLY A 300 -22.84 -12.44 21.87
C GLY A 300 -21.47 -13.10 21.66
N LEU A 301 -21.36 -14.01 20.67
CA LEU A 301 -20.13 -14.76 20.43
C LEU A 301 -19.00 -13.89 19.86
N ASN A 302 -17.77 -14.26 20.25
CA ASN A 302 -16.55 -13.68 19.68
C ASN A 302 -15.68 -14.74 19.01
N LYS A 303 -14.76 -14.28 18.18
CA LYS A 303 -13.88 -15.14 17.38
C LYS A 303 -12.95 -15.99 18.27
N GLN A 304 -12.44 -15.42 19.37
CA GLN A 304 -11.52 -16.11 20.27
C GLN A 304 -12.17 -17.32 20.96
N THR A 305 -13.44 -17.21 21.32
CA THR A 305 -14.23 -18.34 21.86
C THR A 305 -14.33 -19.46 20.83
N LEU A 306 -14.66 -19.11 19.57
CA LEU A 306 -14.81 -20.13 18.51
C LEU A 306 -13.47 -20.78 18.11
N GLU A 307 -12.36 -20.08 18.19
CA GLU A 307 -11.02 -20.62 17.90
C GLU A 307 -10.53 -21.63 18.95
N LYS A 308 -11.04 -21.55 20.16
CA LYS A 308 -10.74 -22.48 21.26
C LYS A 308 -11.55 -23.76 21.22
N LEU A 309 -12.64 -23.79 20.46
CA LEU A 309 -13.53 -24.95 20.39
C LEU A 309 -12.84 -26.16 19.73
N ARG A 310 -13.15 -27.32 20.25
CA ARG A 310 -12.68 -28.63 19.78
C ARG A 310 -13.80 -29.42 19.11
N PRO A 311 -13.50 -30.49 18.39
CA PRO A 311 -14.52 -31.36 17.79
C PRO A 311 -15.59 -31.84 18.76
N GLU A 312 -15.21 -32.06 20.04
CA GLU A 312 -16.10 -32.53 21.11
C GLU A 312 -17.17 -31.49 21.46
N ASP A 313 -16.91 -30.19 21.21
CA ASP A 313 -17.85 -29.09 21.49
C ASP A 313 -18.99 -28.98 20.45
N ARG A 314 -19.03 -29.89 19.50
CA ARG A 314 -20.04 -29.89 18.42
C ARG A 314 -21.49 -29.88 18.94
N PRO A 315 -21.89 -30.68 19.96
CA PRO A 315 -23.23 -30.60 20.52
C PRO A 315 -23.56 -29.23 21.12
N GLN A 316 -22.58 -28.60 21.78
CA GLN A 316 -22.73 -27.26 22.33
C GLN A 316 -22.99 -26.22 21.25
N ILE A 317 -22.24 -26.27 20.13
CA ILE A 317 -22.44 -25.35 19.01
C ILE A 317 -23.77 -25.59 18.30
N GLN A 318 -24.23 -26.83 18.23
CA GLN A 318 -25.55 -27.17 17.71
C GLN A 318 -26.64 -26.55 18.59
N SER A 319 -26.53 -26.69 19.91
CA SER A 319 -27.44 -26.06 20.88
C SER A 319 -27.46 -24.52 20.76
N VAL A 320 -26.28 -23.90 20.62
CA VAL A 320 -26.17 -22.45 20.39
C VAL A 320 -26.89 -22.03 19.11
N LEU A 321 -26.79 -22.82 18.04
CA LEU A 321 -27.49 -22.53 16.77
C LEU A 321 -29.01 -22.62 16.93
N GLU A 322 -29.50 -23.60 17.67
CA GLU A 322 -30.95 -23.82 17.94
C GLU A 322 -31.49 -22.70 18.83
N GLN A 323 -30.83 -22.40 19.94
CA GLN A 323 -31.18 -21.28 20.82
C GLN A 323 -31.15 -19.93 20.09
N THR A 324 -30.21 -19.75 19.15
CA THR A 324 -30.15 -18.56 18.31
C THR A 324 -31.38 -18.44 17.42
N ARG A 325 -31.83 -19.54 16.82
CA ARG A 325 -33.03 -19.54 15.99
C ARG A 325 -34.29 -19.22 16.79
N GLU A 326 -34.41 -19.81 17.99
CA GLU A 326 -35.54 -19.52 18.87
C GLU A 326 -35.52 -18.08 19.37
N GLY A 327 -34.37 -17.54 19.78
CA GLY A 327 -34.26 -16.16 20.19
C GLY A 327 -34.61 -15.15 19.07
N PHE A 328 -34.29 -15.45 17.82
CA PHE A 328 -34.74 -14.63 16.69
C PHE A 328 -36.24 -14.75 16.44
N LYS A 329 -36.83 -15.94 16.62
CA LYS A 329 -38.28 -16.15 16.49
C LYS A 329 -39.02 -15.33 17.56
N GLU A 330 -38.61 -15.40 18.82
CA GLU A 330 -39.16 -14.59 19.89
C GLU A 330 -39.05 -13.09 19.61
N LEU A 331 -37.89 -12.64 19.10
CA LEU A 331 -37.73 -11.24 18.72
C LEU A 331 -38.68 -10.84 17.58
N LEU A 332 -38.92 -11.70 16.59
CA LEU A 332 -39.85 -11.42 15.51
C LEU A 332 -41.33 -11.41 15.97
N GLU A 333 -41.69 -12.14 17.01
CA GLU A 333 -43.00 -12.07 17.66
C GLU A 333 -43.25 -10.71 18.33
N LEU A 334 -42.18 -10.13 18.91
CA LEU A 334 -42.24 -8.78 19.50
C LEU A 334 -42.29 -7.68 18.40
N LEU A 335 -41.69 -7.92 17.24
CA LEU A 335 -41.61 -6.98 16.13
C LEU A 335 -42.81 -7.16 15.20
N THR A 336 -44.01 -6.71 15.62
CA THR A 336 -45.20 -6.83 14.77
C THR A 336 -45.09 -5.99 13.49
N PRO A 337 -45.59 -6.46 12.32
CA PRO A 337 -45.44 -5.78 11.03
C PRO A 337 -46.02 -4.37 11.03
N GLU A 338 -47.08 -4.14 11.79
CA GLU A 338 -47.79 -2.87 11.85
C GLU A 338 -46.98 -1.80 12.62
N LYS A 339 -46.29 -2.24 13.68
CA LYS A 339 -45.50 -1.33 14.55
C LYS A 339 -44.06 -1.18 14.08
N TYR A 340 -43.41 -2.24 13.59
CA TYR A 340 -41.98 -2.29 13.33
C TYR A 340 -41.67 -2.77 11.90
N PRO A 341 -42.24 -2.20 10.85
CA PRO A 341 -42.11 -2.75 9.49
C PRO A 341 -40.65 -2.83 9.01
N LYS A 342 -39.82 -1.80 9.28
CA LYS A 342 -38.42 -1.76 8.83
C LYS A 342 -37.53 -2.63 9.70
N ALA A 343 -37.68 -2.54 11.03
CA ALA A 343 -36.91 -3.32 11.98
C ALA A 343 -37.18 -4.82 11.81
N ARG A 344 -38.45 -5.22 11.61
CA ARG A 344 -38.85 -6.60 11.34
C ARG A 344 -38.21 -7.12 10.05
N ALA A 345 -38.40 -6.42 8.94
CA ALA A 345 -37.81 -6.80 7.66
C ALA A 345 -36.27 -6.94 7.73
N TYR A 346 -35.63 -6.08 8.52
CA TYR A 346 -34.19 -6.17 8.77
C TYR A 346 -33.82 -7.47 9.50
N ILE A 347 -34.51 -7.83 10.58
CA ILE A 347 -34.24 -9.05 11.34
C ILE A 347 -34.51 -10.29 10.50
N GLU A 348 -35.60 -10.34 9.74
CA GLU A 348 -35.89 -11.45 8.82
C GLU A 348 -34.75 -11.70 7.84
N ASN A 349 -34.16 -10.61 7.28
CA ASN A 349 -33.01 -10.67 6.39
C ASN A 349 -31.67 -10.96 7.11
N LEU A 350 -31.60 -10.78 8.45
CA LEU A 350 -30.39 -11.00 9.24
C LEU A 350 -30.22 -12.46 9.69
N ILE A 351 -31.29 -13.16 10.02
CA ILE A 351 -31.27 -14.47 10.70
C ILE A 351 -30.39 -15.48 10.00
N LYS A 352 -30.63 -15.70 8.70
CA LYS A 352 -29.93 -16.72 7.92
C LYS A 352 -28.44 -16.38 7.73
N PRO A 353 -28.07 -15.17 7.26
CA PRO A 353 -26.67 -14.85 7.03
C PRO A 353 -25.86 -14.62 8.32
N VAL A 354 -26.49 -14.28 9.45
CA VAL A 354 -25.78 -14.06 10.71
C VAL A 354 -25.30 -15.35 11.37
N THR A 355 -25.96 -16.50 11.07
CA THR A 355 -25.61 -17.82 11.63
C THR A 355 -24.64 -18.62 10.79
N THR A 356 -24.19 -18.09 9.65
CA THR A 356 -23.31 -18.80 8.73
C THR A 356 -22.02 -19.29 9.38
N PHE A 357 -21.44 -18.53 10.30
CA PHE A 357 -20.21 -18.90 11.00
C PHE A 357 -20.39 -20.16 11.89
N LEU A 358 -21.55 -20.32 12.55
CA LEU A 358 -21.88 -21.53 13.32
C LEU A 358 -22.02 -22.73 12.40
N GLN A 359 -22.78 -22.57 11.30
CA GLN A 359 -22.97 -23.62 10.30
C GLN A 359 -21.64 -24.01 9.64
N TYR A 360 -20.75 -23.05 9.41
CA TYR A 360 -19.44 -23.31 8.84
C TYR A 360 -18.56 -24.10 9.85
N TRP A 361 -18.59 -23.69 11.13
CA TRP A 361 -17.85 -24.41 12.17
C TRP A 361 -18.40 -25.85 12.33
N LEU A 362 -19.70 -26.04 12.40
CA LEU A 362 -20.33 -27.37 12.47
C LEU A 362 -19.94 -28.26 11.29
N ARG A 363 -19.74 -27.71 10.12
CA ARG A 363 -19.36 -28.48 8.93
C ARG A 363 -17.87 -28.77 8.84
N HIS A 364 -17.02 -27.83 9.24
CA HIS A 364 -15.60 -27.85 8.94
C HIS A 364 -14.70 -27.87 10.18
N GLY A 365 -15.23 -27.72 11.39
CA GLY A 365 -14.46 -27.63 12.64
C GLY A 365 -13.51 -26.42 12.67
N LYS A 366 -13.81 -25.34 11.96
CA LYS A 366 -12.94 -24.17 11.83
C LYS A 366 -13.72 -22.89 11.96
N ALA A 367 -13.18 -21.96 12.78
CA ALA A 367 -13.74 -20.63 12.92
C ALA A 367 -13.50 -19.77 11.68
N ILE A 368 -14.49 -18.96 11.31
CA ILE A 368 -14.41 -17.94 10.28
C ILE A 368 -14.65 -16.56 10.89
N PRO A 369 -14.30 -15.45 10.21
CA PRO A 369 -14.60 -14.11 10.70
C PRO A 369 -16.07 -13.89 11.00
N LEU A 370 -16.36 -13.23 12.13
CA LEU A 370 -17.72 -12.85 12.55
C LEU A 370 -18.06 -11.42 12.12
N THR A 371 -17.03 -10.64 11.80
CA THR A 371 -17.12 -9.22 11.52
C THR A 371 -16.33 -8.86 10.26
N THR A 372 -16.54 -7.65 9.77
CA THR A 372 -15.81 -7.05 8.65
C THR A 372 -14.50 -6.37 9.08
N ASN A 373 -14.02 -6.59 10.30
CA ASN A 373 -12.83 -5.91 10.87
C ASN A 373 -11.60 -5.95 9.96
N ALA A 374 -11.40 -7.02 9.18
CA ALA A 374 -10.24 -7.12 8.30
C ALA A 374 -10.23 -6.02 7.22
N ILE A 375 -11.40 -5.64 6.68
CA ILE A 375 -11.50 -4.55 5.71
C ILE A 375 -11.47 -3.18 6.41
N GLU A 376 -12.04 -3.08 7.61
CA GLU A 376 -11.98 -1.86 8.43
C GLU A 376 -10.54 -1.56 8.87
N CYS A 377 -9.77 -2.57 9.30
CA CYS A 377 -8.34 -2.43 9.57
C CYS A 377 -7.52 -2.05 8.33
N ALA A 378 -7.84 -2.60 7.18
CA ALA A 378 -7.19 -2.20 5.93
C ALA A 378 -7.54 -0.75 5.57
N PHE A 379 -8.80 -0.36 5.77
CA PHE A 379 -9.26 1.00 5.54
C PHE A 379 -8.66 2.02 6.52
N SER A 380 -8.51 1.68 7.80
CA SER A 380 -7.93 2.58 8.81
C SER A 380 -6.53 3.06 8.42
N GLN A 381 -5.73 2.22 7.77
CA GLN A 381 -4.38 2.55 7.31
C GLN A 381 -4.36 3.66 6.24
N VAL A 382 -5.46 3.82 5.51
CA VAL A 382 -5.56 4.81 4.43
C VAL A 382 -6.55 5.95 4.74
N SER A 383 -7.44 5.74 5.70
CA SER A 383 -8.55 6.67 6.01
C SER A 383 -8.06 8.08 6.33
N ASN A 384 -7.00 8.20 7.11
CA ASN A 384 -6.42 9.50 7.45
C ASN A 384 -6.00 10.28 6.19
N ARG A 385 -5.31 9.61 5.27
CA ARG A 385 -4.85 10.22 4.02
C ARG A 385 -6.01 10.56 3.08
N ILE A 386 -7.06 9.75 3.05
CA ILE A 386 -8.23 9.97 2.19
C ILE A 386 -9.17 11.03 2.76
N LYS A 387 -9.42 11.01 4.07
CA LYS A 387 -10.46 11.80 4.72
C LYS A 387 -9.94 13.10 5.34
N HIS A 388 -8.68 13.13 5.79
CA HIS A 388 -8.15 14.25 6.59
C HIS A 388 -6.99 14.99 5.92
N ILE A 389 -6.14 14.30 5.14
CA ILE A 389 -4.98 14.90 4.49
C ILE A 389 -5.19 14.97 2.98
N GLY A 390 -5.32 16.21 2.42
CA GLY A 390 -5.49 16.41 0.99
C GLY A 390 -6.78 15.78 0.46
N ARG A 391 -7.90 16.25 0.93
CA ARG A 391 -9.25 15.69 0.71
C ARG A 391 -9.74 15.70 -0.73
N ARG A 392 -9.07 16.43 -1.63
CA ARG A 392 -9.50 16.58 -3.02
C ARG A 392 -8.75 15.60 -3.90
N TRP A 393 -9.42 14.56 -4.32
CA TRP A 393 -8.88 13.50 -5.14
C TRP A 393 -9.58 13.45 -6.49
N SER A 394 -8.83 13.36 -7.59
CA SER A 394 -9.41 12.82 -8.81
C SER A 394 -9.59 11.29 -8.65
N GLU A 395 -10.61 10.74 -9.30
CA GLU A 395 -10.88 9.29 -9.23
C GLU A 395 -9.65 8.45 -9.60
N LYS A 396 -9.05 8.74 -10.76
CA LYS A 396 -7.82 8.06 -11.22
C LYS A 396 -6.66 8.23 -10.22
N GLY A 397 -6.50 9.44 -9.67
CA GLY A 397 -5.44 9.74 -8.70
C GLY A 397 -5.59 8.92 -7.42
N LEU A 398 -6.82 8.83 -6.90
CA LEU A 398 -7.14 8.05 -5.70
C LEU A 398 -6.93 6.54 -5.94
N LEU A 399 -7.46 6.01 -7.04
CA LEU A 399 -7.30 4.58 -7.36
C LEU A 399 -5.83 4.19 -7.52
N ASN A 400 -5.04 5.00 -8.21
CA ASN A 400 -3.61 4.73 -8.38
C ASN A 400 -2.84 4.83 -7.06
N TRP A 401 -3.16 5.82 -6.22
CA TRP A 401 -2.56 5.93 -4.90
C TRP A 401 -2.92 4.72 -4.01
N LEU A 402 -4.19 4.27 -4.01
CA LEU A 402 -4.62 3.06 -3.29
C LEU A 402 -3.84 1.83 -3.76
N ARG A 403 -3.68 1.63 -5.07
CA ARG A 403 -2.91 0.52 -5.64
C ARG A 403 -1.50 0.47 -5.08
N ILE A 404 -0.78 1.59 -5.12
CA ILE A 404 0.58 1.68 -4.60
C ILE A 404 0.62 1.44 -3.10
N THR A 405 -0.30 2.06 -2.35
CA THR A 405 -0.38 1.91 -0.90
C THR A 405 -0.57 0.46 -0.47
N PHE A 406 -1.56 -0.19 -1.05
CA PHE A 406 -1.85 -1.59 -0.68
C PHE A 406 -0.80 -2.57 -1.20
N TYR A 407 -0.17 -2.26 -2.31
CA TYR A 407 0.97 -3.06 -2.76
C TYR A 407 2.12 -2.99 -1.76
N LYS A 408 2.51 -1.79 -1.34
CA LYS A 408 3.54 -1.61 -0.33
C LYS A 408 3.21 -2.34 0.99
N ILE A 409 1.95 -2.28 1.43
CA ILE A 409 1.50 -2.89 2.69
C ILE A 409 1.42 -4.42 2.61
N PHE A 410 0.90 -4.97 1.51
CA PHE A 410 0.60 -6.40 1.40
C PHE A 410 1.67 -7.21 0.68
N LYS A 411 2.59 -6.55 -0.05
CA LYS A 411 3.68 -7.17 -0.79
C LYS A 411 5.01 -6.41 -0.59
N PRO A 412 5.47 -6.23 0.66
CA PRO A 412 6.65 -5.40 0.95
C PRO A 412 7.91 -5.88 0.24
N ASP A 413 8.13 -7.21 0.14
CA ASP A 413 9.30 -7.77 -0.54
C ASP A 413 9.29 -7.44 -2.05
N GLN A 414 8.12 -7.56 -2.69
CA GLN A 414 7.97 -7.21 -4.10
C GLN A 414 8.08 -5.69 -4.32
N TRP A 415 7.61 -4.87 -3.37
CA TRP A 415 7.81 -3.44 -3.37
C TRP A 415 9.31 -3.10 -3.41
N GLN A 416 10.09 -3.69 -2.52
CA GLN A 416 11.55 -3.51 -2.50
C GLN A 416 12.20 -3.96 -3.79
N GLN A 417 11.75 -5.09 -4.37
CA GLN A 417 12.30 -5.62 -5.61
C GLN A 417 12.14 -4.71 -6.83
N ILE A 418 11.11 -3.86 -6.85
CA ILE A 418 10.91 -2.87 -7.93
C ILE A 418 12.05 -1.85 -7.98
N TRP A 419 12.60 -1.51 -6.81
CA TRP A 419 13.57 -0.45 -6.65
C TRP A 419 15.02 -0.93 -6.55
N LEU A 420 15.21 -2.20 -6.20
CA LEU A 420 16.54 -2.80 -6.07
C LEU A 420 16.96 -3.44 -7.40
N ASP A 421 18.02 -2.91 -7.99
CA ASP A 421 18.75 -3.60 -9.06
C ASP A 421 19.50 -4.78 -8.44
N LYS A 422 18.94 -5.98 -8.50
CA LYS A 422 19.44 -7.17 -7.82
C LYS A 422 20.82 -7.65 -8.28
N GLU A 423 21.22 -7.25 -9.47
CA GLU A 423 22.41 -7.83 -10.11
C GLU A 423 23.69 -7.06 -9.85
N ARG A 424 23.63 -5.86 -9.22
CA ARG A 424 24.76 -4.91 -9.22
C ARG A 424 25.04 -4.25 -7.85
N LYS A 425 24.94 -4.99 -6.75
CA LYS A 425 25.35 -4.48 -5.44
C LYS A 425 26.88 -4.42 -5.34
N LEU A 426 27.42 -3.38 -4.74
CA LEU A 426 28.80 -3.39 -4.27
C LEU A 426 28.94 -4.51 -3.25
N GLU A 427 29.92 -5.40 -3.46
CA GLU A 427 30.09 -6.58 -2.59
C GLU A 427 30.58 -6.20 -1.20
N LYS A 428 31.49 -5.22 -1.12
CA LYS A 428 32.08 -4.79 0.15
C LYS A 428 32.59 -3.34 0.04
N ILE A 429 32.27 -2.52 1.06
CA ILE A 429 32.93 -1.25 1.34
C ILE A 429 33.71 -1.44 2.63
N THR A 430 35.00 -1.12 2.62
CA THR A 430 35.85 -1.18 3.79
C THR A 430 36.43 0.21 4.04
N LEU A 431 36.24 0.72 5.24
CA LEU A 431 36.90 1.93 5.72
C LEU A 431 38.21 1.54 6.39
N THR A 432 39.32 2.07 5.90
CA THR A 432 40.66 1.84 6.48
C THR A 432 41.31 3.19 6.73
N ASN A 433 42.11 3.28 7.79
CA ASN A 433 42.96 4.44 8.11
C ASN A 433 42.17 5.75 8.32
N ILE A 434 41.27 5.79 9.27
CA ILE A 434 40.69 7.01 9.78
C ILE A 434 41.68 7.54 10.87
N CYS A 435 42.52 8.47 10.50
CA CYS A 435 43.42 9.16 11.44
C CYS A 435 42.93 10.58 11.61
N ALA A 436 42.97 11.10 12.81
CA ALA A 436 42.79 12.53 13.10
C ALA A 436 44.14 13.12 13.53
N SER A 437 44.55 14.21 12.89
CA SER A 437 45.62 15.06 13.35
C SER A 437 45.06 16.45 13.66
N TYR A 438 45.61 17.13 14.64
CA TYR A 438 45.22 18.50 14.96
C TYR A 438 46.45 19.39 14.98
N CYS A 439 46.30 20.62 14.50
CA CYS A 439 47.25 21.68 14.63
C CYS A 439 46.61 22.82 15.42
N TRP A 440 47.25 23.26 16.49
CA TRP A 440 46.91 24.52 17.14
C TRP A 440 47.63 25.63 16.38
N GLY A 441 46.87 26.53 15.72
CA GLY A 441 47.41 27.75 15.13
C GLY A 441 47.67 28.84 16.17
#